data_4e384e695bbb6652cc4eec6f6914c5af
#
_entry.id   4e384e695bbb6652cc4eec6f6914c5af
#
_cell.length_a   1.000
_cell.length_b   1.000
_cell.length_c   1.000
_cell.angle_alpha   90.00
_cell.angle_beta   90.00
_cell.angle_gamma   90.00
#
_symmetry.space_group_name_H-M   'P 1'
#
loop_
_entity.id
_entity.type
_entity.pdbx_description
1 polymer ?
#
loop_
_entity_poly.entity_id
_entity_poly.type
_entity_poly.pdbx_seq_one_letter_code
_entity_poly.pdbx_strand_id
1 'polypeptide(L)'
;MGYMATVPGSVQRSFRLSRSTSSLLDQIAKSTNESRNALADRLLGQALRTERHPLIRFRTGAAGRNEPYLVGTRLKVRQVMETVRGHDADIDQTASSLGIASATVRAAVAYHAEFTGEVDADADWSAEVEADERYRWEREQAAIA
;
A
#
# COMPACT_ATOMS: atom_id res chain seq x y z
N MET A 1 6.91 2.94 37.86
CA MET A 1 6.18 2.83 36.68
C MET A 1 6.97 2.17 35.58
N GLY A 2 6.64 0.97 35.29
CA GLY A 2 7.35 0.24 34.26
C GLY A 2 7.04 0.71 32.86
N TYR A 3 7.43 1.91 32.57
CA TYR A 3 7.22 2.41 31.25
C TYR A 3 8.16 1.76 30.26
N MET A 4 7.59 1.10 29.33
CA MET A 4 8.39 0.41 28.35
C MET A 4 8.79 1.33 27.23
N ALA A 5 10.07 1.39 26.98
CA ALA A 5 10.55 2.00 25.76
C ALA A 5 10.13 1.10 24.60
N THR A 6 8.96 1.34 24.05
CA THR A 6 8.51 0.66 22.84
C THR A 6 9.07 1.34 21.62
N VAL A 7 9.14 0.61 20.51
CA VAL A 7 9.39 1.22 19.20
C VAL A 7 8.34 2.31 18.97
N PRO A 8 8.75 3.55 18.60
CA PRO A 8 7.79 4.62 18.35
C PRO A 8 6.68 4.18 17.41
N GLY A 9 5.45 4.41 17.82
CA GLY A 9 4.27 4.08 17.04
C GLY A 9 3.72 2.67 17.22
N SER A 10 4.32 1.81 18.08
CA SER A 10 3.77 0.49 18.33
C SER A 10 3.08 0.40 19.69
N VAL A 11 2.01 -0.39 19.76
CA VAL A 11 1.22 -0.64 20.96
C VAL A 11 0.97 -2.13 21.09
N GLN A 12 1.21 -2.68 22.26
CA GLN A 12 0.92 -4.08 22.52
C GLN A 12 -0.56 -4.29 22.84
N ARG A 13 -1.20 -5.26 22.16
CA ARG A 13 -2.57 -5.68 22.43
C ARG A 13 -2.67 -7.19 22.44
N SER A 14 -3.64 -7.71 23.19
CA SER A 14 -3.90 -9.15 23.29
C SER A 14 -5.30 -9.45 22.80
N PHE A 15 -5.42 -10.46 21.95
CA PHE A 15 -6.70 -10.94 21.44
C PHE A 15 -6.79 -12.44 21.56
N ARG A 16 -8.01 -12.95 21.72
CA ARG A 16 -8.29 -14.37 21.56
C ARG A 16 -8.63 -14.64 20.10
N LEU A 17 -7.95 -15.61 19.51
CA LEU A 17 -8.21 -16.05 18.16
C LEU A 17 -8.89 -17.42 18.18
N SER A 18 -9.79 -17.66 17.24
CA SER A 18 -10.29 -19.01 17.00
C SER A 18 -9.14 -19.94 16.63
N ARG A 19 -9.33 -21.26 16.83
CA ARG A 19 -8.30 -22.22 16.43
C ARG A 19 -7.96 -22.16 14.95
N SER A 20 -8.97 -22.03 14.11
CA SER A 20 -8.76 -21.94 12.66
C SER A 20 -7.95 -20.71 12.27
N THR A 21 -8.26 -19.54 12.84
CA THR A 21 -7.50 -18.31 12.58
C THR A 21 -6.06 -18.43 13.07
N SER A 22 -5.88 -18.96 14.27
CA SER A 22 -4.53 -19.17 14.84
C SER A 22 -3.69 -20.12 13.98
N SER A 23 -4.27 -21.23 13.52
CA SER A 23 -3.60 -22.19 12.64
C SER A 23 -3.24 -21.58 11.30
N LEU A 24 -4.14 -20.82 10.68
CA LEU A 24 -3.86 -20.12 9.43
C LEU A 24 -2.74 -19.09 9.57
N LEU A 25 -2.74 -18.37 10.68
CA LEU A 25 -1.67 -17.42 10.97
C LEU A 25 -0.30 -18.10 10.99
N ASP A 26 -0.19 -19.22 11.67
CA ASP A 26 1.05 -19.99 11.73
C ASP A 26 1.48 -20.51 10.37
N GLN A 27 0.54 -21.03 9.59
CA GLN A 27 0.81 -21.59 8.25
C GLN A 27 1.27 -20.49 7.28
N ILE A 28 0.60 -19.35 7.27
CA ILE A 28 0.93 -18.23 6.38
C ILE A 28 2.25 -17.58 6.80
N ALA A 29 2.50 -17.41 8.09
CA ALA A 29 3.76 -16.88 8.58
C ALA A 29 4.95 -17.73 8.11
N LYS A 30 4.79 -19.04 8.18
CA LYS A 30 5.80 -19.99 7.71
C LYS A 30 6.03 -19.91 6.20
N SER A 31 4.97 -19.81 5.41
CA SER A 31 5.07 -19.76 3.94
C SER A 31 5.60 -18.42 3.43
N THR A 32 5.36 -17.32 4.14
CA THR A 32 5.83 -15.98 3.77
C THR A 32 7.16 -15.60 4.42
N ASN A 33 7.67 -16.45 5.30
CA ASN A 33 8.88 -16.18 6.07
C ASN A 33 8.79 -14.90 6.90
N GLU A 34 7.60 -14.59 7.38
CA GLU A 34 7.34 -13.46 8.28
C GLU A 34 7.21 -13.95 9.73
N SER A 35 7.53 -13.08 10.69
CA SER A 35 7.15 -13.35 12.09
C SER A 35 5.62 -13.28 12.23
N ARG A 36 5.08 -13.98 13.23
CA ARG A 36 3.64 -13.91 13.53
C ARG A 36 3.20 -12.49 13.82
N ASN A 37 4.00 -11.72 14.56
CA ASN A 37 3.70 -10.32 14.87
C ASN A 37 3.68 -9.45 13.63
N ALA A 38 4.66 -9.56 12.75
CA ALA A 38 4.71 -8.79 11.51
C ALA A 38 3.54 -9.13 10.60
N LEU A 39 3.23 -10.42 10.45
CA LEU A 39 2.11 -10.88 9.63
C LEU A 39 0.78 -10.41 10.20
N ALA A 40 0.58 -10.54 11.52
CA ALA A 40 -0.66 -10.11 12.17
C ALA A 40 -0.87 -8.59 12.03
N ASP A 41 0.18 -7.80 12.24
CA ASP A 41 0.11 -6.35 12.06
C ASP A 41 -0.25 -5.98 10.61
N ARG A 42 0.40 -6.60 9.64
CA ARG A 42 0.14 -6.35 8.22
C ARG A 42 -1.29 -6.71 7.84
N LEU A 43 -1.73 -7.92 8.14
CA LEU A 43 -3.05 -8.40 7.74
C LEU A 43 -4.18 -7.68 8.46
N LEU A 44 -4.04 -7.47 9.77
CA LEU A 44 -5.03 -6.72 10.54
C LEU A 44 -5.10 -5.27 10.08
N GLY A 45 -3.97 -4.63 9.86
CA GLY A 45 -3.90 -3.27 9.36
C GLY A 45 -4.59 -3.11 8.02
N GLN A 46 -4.35 -4.05 7.08
CA GLN A 46 -5.00 -4.05 5.77
C GLN A 46 -6.51 -4.29 5.89
N ALA A 47 -6.91 -5.26 6.70
CA ALA A 47 -8.33 -5.56 6.89
C ALA A 47 -9.10 -4.39 7.48
N LEU A 48 -8.54 -3.71 8.47
CA LEU A 48 -9.14 -2.54 9.09
C LEU A 48 -9.25 -1.37 8.11
N ARG A 49 -8.23 -1.15 7.30
CA ARG A 49 -8.27 -0.12 6.26
C ARG A 49 -9.34 -0.41 5.21
N THR A 50 -9.48 -1.66 4.81
CA THR A 50 -10.53 -2.09 3.87
C THR A 50 -11.93 -1.93 4.47
N GLU A 51 -12.11 -2.21 5.78
CA GLU A 51 -13.39 -1.97 6.45
C GLU A 51 -13.80 -0.50 6.38
N ARG A 52 -12.87 0.40 6.57
CA ARG A 52 -13.12 1.83 6.50
C ARG A 52 -13.22 2.36 5.07
N HIS A 53 -12.46 1.77 4.16
CA HIS A 53 -12.40 2.14 2.75
C HIS A 53 -12.70 0.91 1.88
N PRO A 54 -13.97 0.57 1.66
CA PRO A 54 -14.35 -0.70 1.03
C PRO A 54 -13.85 -0.89 -0.41
N LEU A 55 -13.51 0.17 -1.11
CA LEU A 55 -12.94 0.07 -2.46
C LEU A 55 -11.43 -0.12 -2.48
N ILE A 56 -10.81 -0.20 -1.31
CA ILE A 56 -9.36 -0.38 -1.19
C ILE A 56 -9.03 -1.82 -0.85
N ARG A 57 -8.05 -2.37 -1.58
CA ARG A 57 -7.41 -3.66 -1.33
C ARG A 57 -5.91 -3.47 -1.40
N PHE A 58 -5.16 -4.49 -1.02
CA PHE A 58 -3.70 -4.42 -0.96
C PHE A 58 -3.08 -5.53 -1.80
N ARG A 59 -2.01 -5.21 -2.50
CA ARG A 59 -1.20 -6.20 -3.21
C ARG A 59 0.23 -5.71 -3.36
N THR A 60 1.14 -6.65 -3.55
CA THR A 60 2.54 -6.32 -3.81
C THR A 60 2.69 -5.83 -5.26
N GLY A 61 3.22 -4.63 -5.41
CA GLY A 61 3.51 -4.04 -6.72
C GLY A 61 4.88 -4.44 -7.24
N ALA A 62 5.20 -3.95 -8.45
CA ALA A 62 6.48 -4.21 -9.12
C ALA A 62 7.69 -3.73 -8.32
N ALA A 63 7.52 -2.68 -7.51
CA ALA A 63 8.57 -2.15 -6.64
C ALA A 63 8.78 -2.96 -5.36
N GLY A 64 8.05 -4.05 -5.16
CA GLY A 64 8.23 -4.97 -4.04
C GLY A 64 7.51 -4.58 -2.74
N ARG A 65 6.78 -3.47 -2.71
CA ARG A 65 5.98 -3.05 -1.55
C ARG A 65 4.54 -3.48 -1.70
N ASN A 66 3.91 -3.78 -0.56
CA ASN A 66 2.48 -4.05 -0.50
C ASN A 66 1.73 -2.73 -0.46
N GLU A 67 0.95 -2.43 -1.50
CA GLU A 67 0.35 -1.11 -1.71
C GLU A 67 -1.16 -1.17 -1.83
N PRO A 68 -1.87 -0.11 -1.37
CA PRO A 68 -3.30 0.02 -1.60
C PRO A 68 -3.63 0.31 -3.08
N TYR A 69 -4.63 -0.38 -3.57
CA TYR A 69 -5.15 -0.20 -4.93
C TYR A 69 -6.67 -0.18 -4.95
N LEU A 70 -7.25 0.34 -6.03
CA LEU A 70 -8.70 0.46 -6.19
C LEU A 70 -9.27 -0.82 -6.77
N VAL A 71 -10.28 -1.40 -6.08
CA VAL A 71 -10.98 -2.61 -6.51
C VAL A 71 -11.52 -2.45 -7.94
N GLY A 72 -11.37 -3.49 -8.73
CA GLY A 72 -11.82 -3.49 -10.12
C GLY A 72 -10.87 -2.79 -11.10
N THR A 73 -9.75 -2.29 -10.62
CA THR A 73 -8.71 -1.63 -11.42
C THR A 73 -7.34 -2.24 -11.15
N ARG A 74 -6.33 -1.81 -11.90
CA ARG A 74 -4.92 -2.07 -11.59
C ARG A 74 -4.25 -0.85 -10.98
N LEU A 75 -5.02 0.19 -10.69
CA LEU A 75 -4.48 1.47 -10.25
C LEU A 75 -4.26 1.48 -8.75
N LYS A 76 -3.07 1.87 -8.34
CA LYS A 76 -2.73 2.13 -6.96
C LYS A 76 -3.22 3.51 -6.56
N VAL A 77 -3.50 3.70 -5.27
CA VAL A 77 -3.95 5.01 -4.76
C VAL A 77 -2.98 6.12 -5.15
N ARG A 78 -1.67 5.89 -5.03
CA ARG A 78 -0.66 6.91 -5.40
C ARG A 78 -0.75 7.32 -6.88
N GLN A 79 -1.07 6.38 -7.76
CA GLN A 79 -1.20 6.67 -9.20
C GLN A 79 -2.43 7.51 -9.50
N VAL A 80 -3.54 7.20 -8.85
CA VAL A 80 -4.77 8.02 -8.96
C VAL A 80 -4.51 9.42 -8.45
N MET A 81 -3.84 9.56 -7.29
CA MET A 81 -3.51 10.87 -6.73
C MET A 81 -2.61 11.70 -7.62
N GLU A 82 -1.63 11.08 -8.26
CA GLU A 82 -0.77 11.76 -9.23
C GLU A 82 -1.59 12.34 -10.39
N THR A 83 -2.53 11.56 -10.92
CA THR A 83 -3.42 12.02 -11.99
C THR A 83 -4.38 13.12 -11.52
N VAL A 84 -4.90 13.03 -10.30
CA VAL A 84 -5.74 14.08 -9.69
C VAL A 84 -4.97 15.41 -9.65
N ARG A 85 -3.72 15.38 -9.21
CA ARG A 85 -2.86 16.57 -9.16
C ARG A 85 -2.56 17.11 -10.56
N GLY A 86 -2.37 16.22 -11.53
CA GLY A 86 -2.14 16.61 -12.93
C GLY A 86 -3.35 17.27 -13.60
N HIS A 87 -4.55 17.05 -13.08
CA HIS A 87 -5.79 17.68 -13.53
C HIS A 87 -6.31 18.74 -12.56
N ASP A 88 -5.43 19.37 -11.79
CA ASP A 88 -5.77 20.45 -10.87
C ASP A 88 -6.91 20.11 -9.91
N ALA A 89 -6.90 18.90 -9.38
CA ALA A 89 -7.93 18.35 -8.48
C ALA A 89 -9.33 18.19 -9.10
N ASP A 90 -9.43 18.13 -10.42
CA ASP A 90 -10.70 17.85 -11.11
C ASP A 90 -10.96 16.34 -11.10
N ILE A 91 -11.90 15.91 -10.25
CA ILE A 91 -12.24 14.50 -10.05
C ILE A 91 -12.81 13.88 -11.31
N ASP A 92 -13.76 14.55 -11.97
CA ASP A 92 -14.43 14.01 -13.13
C ASP A 92 -13.48 13.90 -14.34
N GLN A 93 -12.60 14.87 -14.52
CA GLN A 93 -11.60 14.81 -15.56
C GLN A 93 -10.57 13.71 -15.32
N THR A 94 -10.17 13.52 -14.06
CA THR A 94 -9.31 12.42 -13.66
C THR A 94 -9.96 11.07 -13.94
N ALA A 95 -11.23 10.91 -13.59
CA ALA A 95 -11.99 9.69 -13.84
C ALA A 95 -12.05 9.38 -15.34
N SER A 96 -12.34 10.39 -16.15
CA SER A 96 -12.38 10.26 -17.61
C SER A 96 -11.01 9.86 -18.16
N SER A 97 -9.96 10.50 -17.72
CA SER A 97 -8.58 10.21 -18.15
C SER A 97 -8.14 8.78 -17.80
N LEU A 98 -8.52 8.29 -16.64
CA LEU A 98 -8.17 6.94 -16.18
C LEU A 98 -9.16 5.86 -16.61
N GLY A 99 -10.30 6.23 -17.19
CA GLY A 99 -11.33 5.28 -17.60
C GLY A 99 -12.01 4.58 -16.42
N ILE A 100 -12.18 5.27 -15.30
CA ILE A 100 -12.82 4.75 -14.09
C ILE A 100 -13.94 5.68 -13.63
N ALA A 101 -14.78 5.20 -12.71
CA ALA A 101 -15.86 6.01 -12.17
C ALA A 101 -15.32 7.13 -11.27
N SER A 102 -16.01 8.28 -11.26
CA SER A 102 -15.66 9.38 -10.35
C SER A 102 -15.71 8.95 -8.89
N ALA A 103 -16.63 8.05 -8.52
CA ALA A 103 -16.69 7.49 -7.17
C ALA A 103 -15.41 6.73 -6.80
N THR A 104 -14.79 6.04 -7.75
CA THR A 104 -13.52 5.34 -7.55
C THR A 104 -12.38 6.33 -7.30
N VAL A 105 -12.34 7.42 -8.05
CA VAL A 105 -11.36 8.50 -7.82
C VAL A 105 -11.55 9.09 -6.43
N ARG A 106 -12.80 9.38 -6.05
CA ARG A 106 -13.10 9.92 -4.71
C ARG A 106 -12.68 8.96 -3.60
N ALA A 107 -12.83 7.66 -3.80
CA ALA A 107 -12.37 6.65 -2.84
C ALA A 107 -10.85 6.71 -2.64
N ALA A 108 -10.08 6.91 -3.71
CA ALA A 108 -8.64 7.08 -3.62
C ALA A 108 -8.26 8.35 -2.85
N VAL A 109 -8.94 9.45 -3.13
CA VAL A 109 -8.73 10.73 -2.44
C VAL A 109 -9.03 10.60 -0.94
N ALA A 110 -10.15 9.97 -0.58
CA ALA A 110 -10.52 9.75 0.82
C ALA A 110 -9.49 8.89 1.56
N TYR A 111 -9.02 7.84 0.93
CA TYR A 111 -7.99 6.99 1.52
C TYR A 111 -6.67 7.76 1.70
N HIS A 112 -6.23 8.47 0.70
CA HIS A 112 -5.00 9.26 0.78
C HIS A 112 -5.09 10.32 1.87
N ALA A 113 -6.25 10.96 2.03
CA ALA A 113 -6.44 11.98 3.06
C ALA A 113 -6.25 11.42 4.48
N GLU A 114 -6.63 10.17 4.72
CA GLU A 114 -6.45 9.51 6.01
C GLU A 114 -5.05 8.93 6.20
N PHE A 115 -4.46 8.39 5.14
CA PHE A 115 -3.16 7.69 5.19
C PHE A 115 -2.11 8.35 4.30
N THR A 116 -2.07 9.67 4.32
CA THR A 116 -1.20 10.50 3.45
C THR A 116 0.26 10.07 3.50
N GLY A 117 0.83 9.93 4.70
CA GLY A 117 2.24 9.57 4.85
C GLY A 117 2.58 8.20 4.28
N GLU A 118 1.69 7.22 4.44
CA GLU A 118 1.89 5.87 3.92
C GLU A 118 1.88 5.86 2.38
N VAL A 119 0.91 6.54 1.78
CA VAL A 119 0.78 6.61 0.33
C VAL A 119 1.94 7.40 -0.29
N ASP A 120 2.32 8.49 0.32
CA ASP A 120 3.44 9.31 -0.16
C ASP A 120 4.77 8.55 -0.04
N ALA A 121 4.95 7.76 1.02
CA ALA A 121 6.12 6.90 1.16
C ALA A 121 6.18 5.82 0.07
N ASP A 122 5.04 5.26 -0.32
CA ASP A 122 4.96 4.31 -1.44
C ASP A 122 5.34 4.98 -2.77
N ALA A 123 4.90 6.22 -2.98
CA ALA A 123 5.25 6.99 -4.17
C ALA A 123 6.77 7.28 -4.23
N ASP A 124 7.35 7.70 -3.11
CA ASP A 124 8.79 7.96 -3.02
C ASP A 124 9.61 6.70 -3.28
N TRP A 125 9.21 5.58 -2.69
CA TRP A 125 9.87 4.29 -2.91
C TRP A 125 9.81 3.89 -4.38
N SER A 126 8.66 4.02 -5.01
CA SER A 126 8.49 3.69 -6.43
C SER A 126 9.40 4.55 -7.32
N ALA A 127 9.49 5.85 -7.02
CA ALA A 127 10.36 6.77 -7.75
C ALA A 127 11.85 6.39 -7.60
N GLU A 128 12.26 5.99 -6.40
CA GLU A 128 13.63 5.52 -6.15
C GLU A 128 13.94 4.24 -6.94
N VAL A 129 13.02 3.28 -6.96
CA VAL A 129 13.19 2.02 -7.71
C VAL A 129 13.29 2.31 -9.22
N GLU A 130 12.43 3.17 -9.74
CA GLU A 130 12.47 3.55 -11.16
C GLU A 130 13.77 4.26 -11.51
N ALA A 131 14.26 5.15 -10.66
CA ALA A 131 15.52 5.85 -10.89
C ALA A 131 16.70 4.88 -10.91
N ASP A 132 16.73 3.91 -9.99
CA ASP A 132 17.76 2.89 -9.91
C ASP A 132 17.74 1.97 -11.14
N GLU A 133 16.58 1.55 -11.58
CA GLU A 133 16.41 0.73 -12.79
C GLU A 133 16.87 1.47 -14.03
N ARG A 134 16.52 2.75 -14.15
CA ARG A 134 16.96 3.60 -15.27
C ARG A 134 18.48 3.73 -15.28
N TYR A 135 19.09 3.96 -14.13
CA TYR A 135 20.53 4.07 -14.00
C TYR A 135 21.22 2.78 -14.44
N ARG A 136 20.72 1.62 -14.00
CA ARG A 136 21.26 0.32 -14.42
C ARG A 136 21.12 0.11 -15.93
N TRP A 137 19.96 0.43 -16.47
CA TRP A 137 19.73 0.30 -17.91
C TRP A 137 20.69 1.17 -18.72
N GLU A 138 20.89 2.42 -18.31
CA GLU A 138 21.83 3.34 -18.97
C GLU A 138 23.27 2.78 -18.92
N ARG A 139 23.66 2.18 -17.80
CA ARG A 139 24.97 1.53 -17.65
C ARG A 139 25.10 0.33 -18.59
N GLU A 140 24.04 -0.47 -18.69
CA GLU A 140 24.04 -1.61 -19.62
C GLU A 140 24.15 -1.14 -21.07
N GLN A 141 23.43 -0.11 -21.46
CA GLN A 141 23.52 0.45 -22.81
C GLN A 141 24.92 0.98 -23.10
N ALA A 142 25.54 1.66 -22.16
CA ALA A 142 26.90 2.15 -22.31
C ALA A 142 27.93 1.00 -22.47
N ALA A 143 27.70 -0.12 -21.81
CA ALA A 143 28.59 -1.28 -21.84
C ALA A 143 28.60 -1.99 -23.21
N ILE A 144 27.50 -1.90 -23.96
CA ILE A 144 27.35 -2.54 -25.26
C ILE A 144 27.48 -1.58 -26.44
N ALA A 145 27.74 -0.33 -26.18
CA ALA A 145 27.93 0.69 -27.21
C ALA A 145 29.28 0.57 -27.93
#